data_eb02d78745f98df01b5b54cb9a942a0e
#
_entry.id   eb02d78745f98df01b5b54cb9a942a0e
#
_cell.length_a   1.000
_cell.length_b   1.000
_cell.length_c   1.000
_cell.angle_alpha   90.00
_cell.angle_beta   90.00
_cell.angle_gamma   90.00
#
_symmetry.space_group_name_H-M   'P 1'
#
loop_
_entity.id
_entity.type
_entity.pdbx_description
1 polymer ?
#
loop_
_entity_poly.entity_id
_entity_poly.type
_entity_poly.pdbx_seq_one_letter_code
_entity_poly.pdbx_strand_id
1 'polypeptide(L)'
;MLGSPDNGIPVAQTPEARRRAIVMPLLIALAVAAVALLLWQGGPDQPRGAGSSLAQPLIERAAGDWRNFRNADNPARVKATGSDWVVDGSAGLDYQPVGSMGGLNLLREGRVDFALADYGLTPEALAEGPFRQLPLAAGAVAVAANLNGVTGLTLDAPTLAAIYQGRITRWSDPALAALNPGVTLPDTPIVAVHRGDGSGSTNALSLWLAAFSPDWAGGPGVGPQLTWPGGQAADGSRGMIAALTATPGAIGYVEAGQARRAGLTVAALRNAAGQAVLPDAPGLRAALSAVDWAAPAPDAMARAAAPEAYPLTTAIHAFVRADRDTPADTRALLDFVIDRGAAAAESLGYLPLPAKASGTARQLLSGKTTPNS
;
A
#
# COMPACT_ATOMS: atom_id res chain seq x y z
N MET A 1 81.48 -20.90 24.72
CA MET A 1 80.59 -22.05 24.93
C MET A 1 79.42 -21.89 23.98
N LEU A 2 79.49 -22.73 22.95
CA LEU A 2 78.54 -22.69 21.82
C LEU A 2 77.31 -23.60 22.18
N GLY A 3 76.10 -23.05 22.25
CA GLY A 3 74.83 -23.80 22.40
C GLY A 3 74.37 -24.32 21.06
N SER A 4 74.16 -25.62 20.94
CA SER A 4 73.68 -26.36 19.76
C SER A 4 72.24 -25.98 19.46
N PRO A 5 71.84 -25.86 18.19
CA PRO A 5 70.41 -25.72 17.82
C PRO A 5 69.75 -27.09 17.89
N ASP A 6 68.61 -27.13 18.57
CA ASP A 6 67.70 -28.26 18.71
C ASP A 6 66.99 -28.49 17.36
N ASN A 7 67.39 -29.53 16.62
CA ASN A 7 66.76 -29.98 15.39
C ASN A 7 65.54 -30.87 15.77
N GLY A 8 64.41 -30.25 16.02
CA GLY A 8 63.13 -30.95 16.18
C GLY A 8 62.76 -31.70 14.90
N ILE A 9 62.88 -33.03 14.92
CA ILE A 9 62.43 -33.90 13.84
C ILE A 9 60.87 -33.80 13.78
N PRO A 10 60.25 -33.48 12.62
CA PRO A 10 58.82 -33.47 12.52
C PRO A 10 58.25 -34.88 12.71
N VAL A 11 57.49 -35.07 13.77
CA VAL A 11 56.79 -36.33 14.06
C VAL A 11 55.81 -36.62 12.91
N ALA A 12 56.10 -37.68 12.15
CA ALA A 12 55.25 -38.14 11.05
C ALA A 12 53.86 -38.51 11.61
N GLN A 13 52.83 -37.77 11.20
CA GLN A 13 51.44 -38.06 11.55
C GLN A 13 51.05 -39.45 11.03
N THR A 14 50.52 -40.29 11.89
CA THR A 14 50.03 -41.62 11.54
C THR A 14 48.95 -41.54 10.47
N PRO A 15 48.79 -42.54 9.59
CA PRO A 15 47.73 -42.57 8.57
C PRO A 15 46.31 -42.37 9.13
N GLU A 16 46.07 -42.79 10.35
CA GLU A 16 44.81 -42.57 11.05
C GLU A 16 44.59 -41.12 11.45
N ALA A 17 45.61 -40.39 11.92
CA ALA A 17 45.53 -38.99 12.26
C ALA A 17 45.23 -38.13 11.01
N ARG A 18 45.84 -38.47 9.85
CA ARG A 18 45.54 -37.83 8.56
C ARG A 18 44.11 -38.13 8.08
N ARG A 19 43.60 -39.34 8.22
CA ARG A 19 42.22 -39.70 7.90
C ARG A 19 41.24 -38.92 8.78
N ARG A 20 41.48 -38.85 10.09
CA ARG A 20 40.60 -38.06 11.00
C ARG A 20 40.63 -36.56 10.68
N ALA A 21 41.74 -35.99 10.31
CA ALA A 21 41.89 -34.60 9.96
C ALA A 21 41.13 -34.19 8.68
N ILE A 22 40.85 -35.13 7.76
CA ILE A 22 40.13 -34.87 6.52
C ILE A 22 38.64 -35.29 6.63
N VAL A 23 38.36 -36.43 7.24
CA VAL A 23 36.99 -36.99 7.30
C VAL A 23 36.09 -36.23 8.29
N MET A 24 36.65 -35.78 9.41
CA MET A 24 35.89 -35.03 10.43
C MET A 24 35.34 -33.69 9.89
N PRO A 25 36.14 -32.80 9.27
CA PRO A 25 35.60 -31.55 8.73
C PRO A 25 34.63 -31.78 7.56
N LEU A 26 34.83 -32.87 6.78
CA LEU A 26 33.90 -33.23 5.71
C LEU A 26 32.53 -33.67 6.25
N LEU A 27 32.52 -34.47 7.32
CA LEU A 27 31.28 -34.88 8.00
C LEU A 27 30.57 -33.69 8.67
N ILE A 28 31.35 -32.78 9.26
CA ILE A 28 30.76 -31.53 9.84
C ILE A 28 30.21 -30.65 8.73
N ALA A 29 30.90 -30.49 7.61
CA ALA A 29 30.42 -29.72 6.46
C ALA A 29 29.12 -30.34 5.86
N LEU A 30 29.07 -31.69 5.75
CA LEU A 30 27.89 -32.41 5.31
C LEU A 30 26.71 -32.28 6.31
N ALA A 31 26.99 -32.34 7.61
CA ALA A 31 25.99 -32.13 8.64
C ALA A 31 25.46 -30.70 8.64
N VAL A 32 26.32 -29.70 8.49
CA VAL A 32 25.94 -28.29 8.36
C VAL A 32 25.15 -28.05 7.07
N ALA A 33 25.55 -28.65 5.95
CA ALA A 33 24.80 -28.58 4.71
C ALA A 33 23.44 -29.29 4.80
N ALA A 34 23.34 -30.43 5.48
CA ALA A 34 22.09 -31.14 5.73
C ALA A 34 21.15 -30.34 6.67
N VAL A 35 21.71 -29.74 7.73
CA VAL A 35 20.95 -28.83 8.61
C VAL A 35 20.51 -27.57 7.88
N ALA A 36 21.38 -26.99 7.07
CA ALA A 36 21.03 -25.85 6.21
C ALA A 36 19.95 -26.23 5.18
N LEU A 37 20.02 -27.47 4.61
CA LEU A 37 18.99 -27.97 3.70
C LEU A 37 17.67 -28.29 4.41
N LEU A 38 17.72 -28.80 5.66
CA LEU A 38 16.55 -29.04 6.51
C LEU A 38 15.94 -27.72 6.99
N LEU A 39 16.74 -26.70 7.26
CA LEU A 39 16.29 -25.34 7.58
C LEU A 39 15.82 -24.59 6.32
N TRP A 40 16.29 -25.00 5.14
CA TRP A 40 15.87 -24.46 3.84
C TRP A 40 14.73 -25.27 3.20
N GLN A 41 14.30 -26.38 3.80
CA GLN A 41 12.97 -26.94 3.52
C GLN A 41 11.95 -25.97 4.13
N GLY A 42 11.59 -25.01 3.28
CA GLY A 42 10.83 -23.84 3.58
C GLY A 42 9.64 -24.17 4.51
N GLY A 43 9.47 -23.34 5.52
CA GLY A 43 8.16 -23.22 6.12
C GLY A 43 7.11 -23.05 5.01
N PRO A 44 5.83 -23.33 5.28
CA PRO A 44 4.78 -23.28 4.26
C PRO A 44 4.97 -22.04 3.41
N ASP A 45 4.94 -22.18 2.07
CA ASP A 45 5.17 -21.11 1.11
C ASP A 45 4.30 -19.91 1.50
N GLN A 46 4.93 -18.91 2.12
CA GLN A 46 4.21 -17.71 2.51
C GLN A 46 4.01 -16.84 1.28
N PRO A 47 2.80 -16.34 0.99
CA PRO A 47 2.59 -15.36 -0.05
C PRO A 47 3.53 -14.17 0.12
N ARG A 48 4.26 -13.81 -0.94
CA ARG A 48 5.15 -12.66 -0.96
C ARG A 48 4.52 -11.57 -1.79
N GLY A 49 4.20 -10.45 -1.14
CA GLY A 49 3.57 -9.30 -1.77
C GLY A 49 4.38 -8.03 -1.60
N ALA A 50 4.11 -7.05 -2.44
CA ALA A 50 4.67 -5.71 -2.28
C ALA A 50 3.72 -4.64 -2.84
N GLY A 51 3.95 -3.37 -2.51
CA GLY A 51 3.27 -2.28 -3.18
C GLY A 51 2.64 -1.25 -2.25
N SER A 52 1.37 -0.95 -2.48
CA SER A 52 0.65 0.13 -1.83
C SER A 52 0.72 0.06 -0.30
N SER A 53 1.24 1.10 0.32
CA SER A 53 1.20 1.29 1.77
C SER A 53 -0.20 1.74 2.27
N LEU A 54 -1.08 2.21 1.38
CA LEU A 54 -2.49 2.42 1.66
C LEU A 54 -3.20 1.09 1.86
N ALA A 55 -2.91 0.09 1.02
CA ALA A 55 -3.55 -1.24 1.06
C ALA A 55 -2.94 -2.18 2.12
N GLN A 56 -1.78 -1.83 2.70
CA GLN A 56 -1.07 -2.67 3.68
C GLN A 56 -1.97 -3.14 4.83
N PRO A 57 -2.70 -2.28 5.55
CA PRO A 57 -3.53 -2.72 6.66
C PRO A 57 -4.59 -3.76 6.25
N LEU A 58 -5.16 -3.58 5.05
CA LEU A 58 -6.17 -4.50 4.51
C LEU A 58 -5.60 -5.89 4.27
N ILE A 59 -4.47 -5.99 3.54
CA ILE A 59 -3.92 -7.30 3.15
C ILE A 59 -3.33 -8.04 4.35
N GLU A 60 -2.71 -7.33 5.29
CA GLU A 60 -2.17 -7.94 6.50
C GLU A 60 -3.29 -8.48 7.40
N ARG A 61 -4.39 -7.74 7.58
CA ARG A 61 -5.57 -8.20 8.30
C ARG A 61 -6.18 -9.42 7.61
N ALA A 62 -6.38 -9.34 6.31
CA ALA A 62 -6.94 -10.44 5.54
C ALA A 62 -6.06 -11.70 5.57
N ALA A 63 -4.74 -11.56 5.55
CA ALA A 63 -3.81 -12.69 5.70
C ALA A 63 -3.91 -13.35 7.09
N GLY A 64 -4.06 -12.55 8.14
CA GLY A 64 -4.32 -13.06 9.49
C GLY A 64 -5.63 -13.85 9.59
N ASP A 65 -6.71 -13.30 9.05
CA ASP A 65 -8.02 -13.95 9.03
C ASP A 65 -8.02 -15.23 8.16
N TRP A 66 -7.36 -15.19 6.98
CA TRP A 66 -7.17 -16.36 6.12
C TRP A 66 -6.42 -17.50 6.81
N ARG A 67 -5.33 -17.17 7.52
CA ARG A 67 -4.57 -18.17 8.28
C ARG A 67 -5.43 -18.79 9.38
N ASN A 68 -6.22 -17.98 10.10
CA ASN A 68 -7.13 -18.50 11.12
C ASN A 68 -8.22 -19.38 10.50
N PHE A 69 -8.74 -19.00 9.34
CA PHE A 69 -9.68 -19.81 8.58
C PHE A 69 -9.08 -21.15 8.17
N ARG A 70 -7.85 -21.19 7.66
CA ARG A 70 -7.14 -22.45 7.33
C ARG A 70 -6.86 -23.33 8.53
N ASN A 71 -6.71 -22.73 9.71
CA ASN A 71 -6.41 -23.44 10.95
C ASN A 71 -7.66 -23.67 11.82
N ALA A 72 -8.87 -23.44 11.31
CA ALA A 72 -10.12 -23.53 12.10
C ALA A 72 -10.31 -24.88 12.78
N ASP A 73 -9.84 -25.98 12.16
CA ASP A 73 -9.88 -27.33 12.71
C ASP A 73 -8.77 -27.60 13.77
N ASN A 74 -7.86 -26.63 13.98
CA ASN A 74 -6.80 -26.72 14.98
C ASN A 74 -6.75 -25.45 15.84
N PRO A 75 -7.58 -25.33 16.90
CA PRO A 75 -7.69 -24.15 17.74
C PRO A 75 -6.37 -23.66 18.35
N ALA A 76 -5.41 -24.57 18.57
CA ALA A 76 -4.09 -24.21 19.11
C ALA A 76 -3.24 -23.35 18.14
N ARG A 77 -3.60 -23.32 16.86
CA ARG A 77 -2.94 -22.51 15.82
C ARG A 77 -3.67 -21.23 15.48
N VAL A 78 -4.90 -21.07 16.00
CA VAL A 78 -5.68 -19.84 15.80
C VAL A 78 -5.07 -18.75 16.68
N LYS A 79 -4.51 -17.70 16.08
CA LYS A 79 -4.05 -16.52 16.79
C LYS A 79 -5.14 -15.45 16.71
N ALA A 80 -5.40 -14.78 17.84
CA ALA A 80 -6.29 -13.61 17.81
C ALA A 80 -5.74 -12.58 16.83
N THR A 81 -6.52 -12.24 15.81
CA THR A 81 -6.28 -11.04 15.00
C THR A 81 -6.71 -9.88 15.88
N GLY A 82 -5.74 -9.25 16.54
CA GLY A 82 -6.00 -8.12 17.43
C GLY A 82 -6.71 -6.99 16.72
N SER A 83 -7.50 -6.22 17.46
CA SER A 83 -8.04 -4.94 16.99
C SER A 83 -6.94 -3.91 16.71
N ASP A 84 -5.72 -4.19 17.17
CA ASP A 84 -4.58 -3.31 17.06
C ASP A 84 -3.84 -3.53 15.73
N TRP A 85 -3.54 -2.41 15.11
CA TRP A 85 -2.91 -2.25 13.79
C TRP A 85 -1.46 -2.73 13.71
N VAL A 86 -0.92 -3.26 14.79
CA VAL A 86 0.38 -3.94 14.78
C VAL A 86 0.13 -5.37 14.37
N VAL A 87 0.16 -5.62 13.08
CA VAL A 87 0.19 -6.99 12.57
C VAL A 87 1.58 -7.54 12.90
N ASP A 88 1.60 -8.53 13.77
CA ASP A 88 2.80 -9.34 14.02
C ASP A 88 3.26 -9.92 12.67
N GLY A 89 4.53 -9.68 12.29
CA GLY A 89 5.14 -10.22 11.07
C GLY A 89 5.06 -11.75 10.91
N SER A 90 4.41 -12.44 11.87
CA SER A 90 4.03 -13.85 11.83
C SER A 90 2.69 -14.11 11.12
N ALA A 91 2.09 -13.11 10.44
CA ALA A 91 0.77 -13.23 9.80
C ALA A 91 0.72 -14.24 8.63
N GLY A 92 1.84 -14.90 8.28
CA GLY A 92 1.88 -15.82 7.15
C GLY A 92 1.84 -15.10 5.79
N LEU A 93 2.30 -13.85 5.78
CA LEU A 93 2.45 -12.98 4.62
C LEU A 93 3.76 -12.20 4.77
N ASP A 94 4.58 -12.19 3.73
CA ASP A 94 5.69 -11.25 3.56
C ASP A 94 5.23 -10.11 2.64
N TYR A 95 4.90 -8.95 3.23
CA TYR A 95 4.43 -7.79 2.47
C TYR A 95 5.36 -6.59 2.64
N GLN A 96 5.84 -6.05 1.52
CA GLN A 96 6.76 -4.91 1.45
C GLN A 96 6.00 -3.64 0.99
N PRO A 97 5.71 -2.67 1.88
CA PRO A 97 4.97 -1.46 1.53
C PRO A 97 5.87 -0.40 0.87
N VAL A 98 6.35 -0.70 -0.33
CA VAL A 98 7.32 0.11 -1.12
C VAL A 98 6.65 1.08 -2.10
N GLY A 99 5.35 1.36 -1.93
CA GLY A 99 4.53 2.14 -2.85
C GLY A 99 4.05 1.34 -4.05
N SER A 100 2.98 1.83 -4.69
CA SER A 100 2.32 1.10 -5.79
C SER A 100 3.26 0.81 -6.97
N MET A 101 4.07 1.78 -7.40
CA MET A 101 5.05 1.57 -8.48
C MET A 101 6.16 0.60 -8.07
N GLY A 102 6.67 0.72 -6.84
CA GLY A 102 7.70 -0.18 -6.31
C GLY A 102 7.22 -1.63 -6.32
N GLY A 103 5.98 -1.89 -5.89
CA GLY A 103 5.37 -3.21 -5.93
C GLY A 103 5.25 -3.79 -7.33
N LEU A 104 4.77 -2.99 -8.29
CA LEU A 104 4.67 -3.41 -9.69
C LEU A 104 6.05 -3.75 -10.30
N ASN A 105 7.08 -2.99 -9.95
CA ASN A 105 8.44 -3.27 -10.38
C ASN A 105 8.98 -4.58 -9.79
N LEU A 106 8.80 -4.80 -8.47
CA LEU A 106 9.21 -6.07 -7.84
C LEU A 106 8.46 -7.27 -8.42
N LEU A 107 7.19 -7.12 -8.77
CA LEU A 107 6.42 -8.17 -9.45
C LEU A 107 6.95 -8.42 -10.87
N ARG A 108 7.28 -7.37 -11.62
CA ARG A 108 7.88 -7.48 -12.97
C ARG A 108 9.20 -8.22 -12.91
N GLU A 109 10.03 -7.95 -11.91
CA GLU A 109 11.31 -8.62 -11.66
C GLU A 109 11.13 -10.06 -11.12
N GLY A 110 9.93 -10.48 -10.78
CA GLY A 110 9.65 -11.81 -10.21
C GLY A 110 10.11 -12.00 -8.77
N ARG A 111 10.35 -10.91 -8.04
CA ARG A 111 10.82 -10.92 -6.65
C ARG A 111 9.69 -11.12 -5.64
N VAL A 112 8.45 -10.87 -6.05
CA VAL A 112 7.23 -11.12 -5.28
C VAL A 112 6.23 -11.89 -6.11
N ASP A 113 5.22 -12.45 -5.46
CA ASP A 113 4.19 -13.29 -6.09
C ASP A 113 2.99 -12.46 -6.53
N PHE A 114 2.74 -11.34 -5.84
CA PHE A 114 1.71 -10.36 -6.19
C PHE A 114 2.13 -8.94 -5.81
N ALA A 115 1.52 -7.96 -6.45
CA ALA A 115 1.65 -6.56 -6.06
C ALA A 115 0.27 -5.95 -5.76
N LEU A 116 0.23 -4.96 -4.86
CA LEU A 116 -0.96 -4.14 -4.65
C LEU A 116 -0.70 -2.71 -5.12
N ALA A 117 -1.67 -2.14 -5.85
CA ALA A 117 -1.67 -0.73 -6.18
C ALA A 117 -3.06 -0.12 -5.93
N ASP A 118 -3.09 1.12 -5.49
CA ASP A 118 -4.30 1.92 -5.30
C ASP A 118 -4.65 2.74 -6.56
N TYR A 119 -4.33 2.21 -7.71
CA TYR A 119 -4.80 2.62 -9.04
C TYR A 119 -4.75 1.43 -10.00
N GLY A 120 -5.58 1.47 -11.04
CA GLY A 120 -5.54 0.51 -12.13
C GLY A 120 -4.57 0.96 -13.23
N LEU A 121 -3.98 -0.01 -13.93
CA LEU A 121 -3.29 0.24 -15.19
C LEU A 121 -4.30 0.32 -16.33
N THR A 122 -4.03 1.17 -17.31
CA THR A 122 -4.82 1.21 -18.54
C THR A 122 -4.64 -0.08 -19.37
N PRO A 123 -5.55 -0.41 -20.29
CA PRO A 123 -5.39 -1.57 -21.16
C PRO A 123 -4.05 -1.59 -21.90
N GLU A 124 -3.56 -0.41 -22.35
CA GLU A 124 -2.28 -0.25 -23.03
C GLU A 124 -1.12 -0.60 -22.10
N ALA A 125 -1.11 -0.05 -20.87
CA ALA A 125 -0.07 -0.31 -19.88
C ALA A 125 -0.09 -1.78 -19.39
N LEU A 126 -1.27 -2.43 -19.34
CA LEU A 126 -1.38 -3.85 -19.06
C LEU A 126 -0.82 -4.71 -20.20
N ALA A 127 -1.02 -4.29 -21.46
CA ALA A 127 -0.49 -5.00 -22.63
C ALA A 127 1.05 -4.94 -22.72
N GLU A 128 1.67 -3.89 -22.17
CA GLU A 128 3.14 -3.73 -22.11
C GLU A 128 3.78 -4.58 -21.00
N GLY A 129 3.01 -5.13 -20.06
CA GLY A 129 3.50 -5.86 -18.90
C GLY A 129 2.92 -7.27 -18.79
N PRO A 130 3.61 -8.19 -18.09
CA PRO A 130 3.12 -9.55 -17.89
C PRO A 130 2.10 -9.61 -16.74
N PHE A 131 1.10 -8.71 -16.70
CA PHE A 131 0.22 -8.58 -15.55
C PHE A 131 -1.22 -8.96 -15.85
N ARG A 132 -1.86 -9.60 -14.86
CA ARG A 132 -3.31 -9.62 -14.69
C ARG A 132 -3.67 -8.70 -13.53
N GLN A 133 -4.64 -7.84 -13.73
CA GLN A 133 -5.12 -6.85 -12.76
C GLN A 133 -6.45 -7.32 -12.17
N LEU A 134 -6.51 -7.41 -10.86
CA LEU A 134 -7.63 -7.94 -10.09
C LEU A 134 -8.13 -6.85 -9.14
N PRO A 135 -9.32 -6.28 -9.32
CA PRO A 135 -9.87 -5.36 -8.33
C PRO A 135 -10.20 -6.12 -7.03
N LEU A 136 -9.78 -5.62 -5.87
CA LEU A 136 -9.96 -6.26 -4.57
C LEU A 136 -10.91 -5.51 -3.63
N ALA A 137 -10.68 -4.22 -3.45
CA ALA A 137 -11.41 -3.39 -2.49
C ALA A 137 -11.33 -1.92 -2.90
N ALA A 138 -12.05 -1.07 -2.19
CA ALA A 138 -11.89 0.37 -2.30
C ALA A 138 -11.43 0.97 -0.98
N GLY A 139 -10.62 2.02 -1.07
CA GLY A 139 -10.15 2.82 0.05
C GLY A 139 -10.32 4.30 -0.20
N ALA A 140 -10.03 5.11 0.80
CA ALA A 140 -10.02 6.56 0.69
C ALA A 140 -8.65 7.13 1.02
N VAL A 141 -8.20 8.06 0.20
CA VAL A 141 -7.09 8.95 0.53
C VAL A 141 -7.67 10.19 1.21
N ALA A 142 -7.35 10.40 2.49
CA ALA A 142 -7.73 11.61 3.21
C ALA A 142 -6.68 12.70 3.03
N VAL A 143 -7.11 13.93 2.76
CA VAL A 143 -6.27 15.11 3.02
C VAL A 143 -6.36 15.39 4.51
N ALA A 144 -5.20 15.40 5.17
CA ALA A 144 -5.12 15.52 6.62
C ALA A 144 -4.10 16.58 7.03
N ALA A 145 -4.40 17.29 8.11
CA ALA A 145 -3.55 18.35 8.63
C ALA A 145 -3.29 18.18 10.14
N ASN A 146 -2.12 18.65 10.57
CA ASN A 146 -1.79 18.75 11.99
C ASN A 146 -2.24 20.11 12.51
N LEU A 147 -3.53 20.23 12.83
CA LEU A 147 -4.16 21.44 13.33
C LEU A 147 -4.91 21.13 14.63
N ASN A 148 -4.26 21.44 15.75
CA ASN A 148 -4.86 21.21 17.07
C ASN A 148 -6.13 22.05 17.26
N GLY A 149 -7.24 21.41 17.66
CA GLY A 149 -8.49 22.07 17.98
C GLY A 149 -9.32 22.52 16.77
N VAL A 150 -8.84 22.34 15.54
CA VAL A 150 -9.60 22.66 14.33
C VAL A 150 -10.44 21.45 13.93
N THR A 151 -11.75 21.65 13.85
CA THR A 151 -12.72 20.68 13.34
C THR A 151 -13.51 21.29 12.17
N GLY A 152 -14.01 20.45 11.28
CA GLY A 152 -14.83 20.91 10.16
C GLY A 152 -14.04 21.57 9.02
N LEU A 153 -12.74 21.30 8.91
CA LEU A 153 -11.91 21.81 7.81
C LEU A 153 -12.46 21.34 6.46
N THR A 154 -12.68 22.29 5.55
CA THR A 154 -13.12 22.05 4.16
C THR A 154 -12.04 22.57 3.21
N LEU A 155 -11.71 21.77 2.18
CA LEU A 155 -10.80 22.15 1.11
C LEU A 155 -11.41 21.85 -0.26
N ASP A 156 -11.00 22.60 -1.26
CA ASP A 156 -11.27 22.30 -2.67
C ASP A 156 -9.97 22.08 -3.45
N ALA A 157 -10.08 21.56 -4.66
CA ALA A 157 -8.91 21.25 -5.47
C ALA A 157 -8.08 22.49 -5.84
N PRO A 158 -8.65 23.66 -6.23
CA PRO A 158 -7.87 24.86 -6.51
C PRO A 158 -7.05 25.33 -5.30
N THR A 159 -7.65 25.34 -4.11
CA THR A 159 -6.99 25.81 -2.88
C THR A 159 -5.87 24.83 -2.47
N LEU A 160 -6.14 23.52 -2.52
CA LEU A 160 -5.11 22.51 -2.20
C LEU A 160 -3.96 22.54 -3.23
N ALA A 161 -4.27 22.72 -4.52
CA ALA A 161 -3.26 22.91 -5.55
C ALA A 161 -2.38 24.16 -5.26
N ALA A 162 -3.00 25.27 -4.85
CA ALA A 162 -2.27 26.49 -4.50
C ALA A 162 -1.36 26.29 -3.28
N ILE A 163 -1.75 25.46 -2.30
CA ILE A 163 -0.89 25.07 -1.17
C ILE A 163 0.34 24.31 -1.66
N TYR A 164 0.16 23.25 -2.45
CA TYR A 164 1.28 22.45 -2.96
C TYR A 164 2.18 23.21 -3.94
N GLN A 165 1.64 24.24 -4.59
CA GLN A 165 2.40 25.15 -5.46
C GLN A 165 3.05 26.31 -4.68
N GLY A 166 2.90 26.38 -3.34
CA GLY A 166 3.50 27.41 -2.50
C GLY A 166 2.88 28.80 -2.65
N ARG A 167 1.69 28.93 -3.25
CA ARG A 167 0.94 30.19 -3.38
C ARG A 167 0.14 30.52 -2.11
N ILE A 168 -0.37 29.51 -1.42
CA ILE A 168 -0.98 29.62 -0.10
C ILE A 168 -0.01 29.01 0.90
N THR A 169 0.50 29.82 1.83
CA THR A 169 1.58 29.43 2.74
C THR A 169 1.21 29.54 4.23
N ARG A 170 0.00 30.02 4.53
CA ARG A 170 -0.50 30.15 5.92
C ARG A 170 -1.93 29.67 6.00
N TRP A 171 -2.29 29.09 7.15
CA TRP A 171 -3.66 28.65 7.40
C TRP A 171 -4.66 29.80 7.52
N SER A 172 -4.19 31.01 7.90
CA SER A 172 -5.00 32.23 7.94
C SER A 172 -5.27 32.88 6.58
N ASP A 173 -4.87 32.24 5.46
CA ASP A 173 -5.08 32.79 4.10
C ASP A 173 -6.57 33.04 3.84
N PRO A 174 -6.96 34.19 3.26
CA PRO A 174 -8.35 34.53 2.96
C PRO A 174 -9.10 33.51 2.09
N ALA A 175 -8.40 32.81 1.18
CA ALA A 175 -9.03 31.76 0.36
C ALA A 175 -9.43 30.55 1.22
N LEU A 176 -8.61 30.18 2.21
CA LEU A 176 -8.97 29.13 3.18
C LEU A 176 -10.10 29.57 4.11
N ALA A 177 -10.07 30.82 4.58
CA ALA A 177 -11.14 31.37 5.43
C ALA A 177 -12.50 31.38 4.71
N ALA A 178 -12.53 31.73 3.42
CA ALA A 178 -13.74 31.74 2.60
C ALA A 178 -14.37 30.36 2.41
N LEU A 179 -13.55 29.29 2.37
CA LEU A 179 -14.02 27.90 2.31
C LEU A 179 -14.53 27.36 3.67
N ASN A 180 -14.16 28.03 4.78
CA ASN A 180 -14.35 27.57 6.14
C ASN A 180 -15.12 28.60 7.00
N PRO A 181 -16.31 29.03 6.61
CA PRO A 181 -17.08 29.99 7.38
C PRO A 181 -17.39 29.43 8.78
N GLY A 182 -17.06 30.19 9.82
CA GLY A 182 -17.27 29.78 11.21
C GLY A 182 -16.17 28.89 11.79
N VAL A 183 -15.17 28.50 11.02
CA VAL A 183 -13.97 27.78 11.52
C VAL A 183 -12.83 28.79 11.76
N THR A 184 -12.31 28.85 12.97
CA THR A 184 -11.12 29.68 13.26
C THR A 184 -9.88 28.94 12.84
N LEU A 185 -9.27 29.34 11.72
CA LEU A 185 -8.00 28.81 11.26
C LEU A 185 -6.83 29.61 11.94
N PRO A 186 -5.79 28.92 12.42
CA PRO A 186 -4.68 29.59 13.09
C PRO A 186 -3.80 30.37 12.12
N ASP A 187 -3.13 31.42 12.60
CA ASP A 187 -2.10 32.10 11.81
C ASP A 187 -0.76 31.33 11.89
N THR A 188 -0.76 30.12 11.35
CA THR A 188 0.39 29.20 11.35
C THR A 188 0.86 28.98 9.92
N PRO A 189 2.16 28.88 9.67
CA PRO A 189 2.68 28.48 8.37
C PRO A 189 2.17 27.07 7.96
N ILE A 190 1.90 26.90 6.69
CA ILE A 190 1.58 25.60 6.09
C ILE A 190 2.87 24.90 5.69
N VAL A 191 3.05 23.65 6.11
CA VAL A 191 4.11 22.75 5.63
C VAL A 191 3.45 21.67 4.79
N ALA A 192 3.55 21.77 3.47
CA ALA A 192 3.04 20.76 2.56
C ALA A 192 3.93 19.51 2.62
N VAL A 193 3.34 18.35 2.87
CA VAL A 193 4.03 17.04 2.88
C VAL A 193 3.50 16.21 1.73
N HIS A 194 4.39 15.65 0.92
CA HIS A 194 4.05 14.84 -0.23
C HIS A 194 4.81 13.50 -0.24
N ARG A 195 4.35 12.54 -1.03
CA ARG A 195 5.03 11.26 -1.20
C ARG A 195 6.31 11.43 -2.01
N GLY A 196 7.40 10.86 -1.52
CA GLY A 196 8.68 10.77 -2.24
C GLY A 196 8.78 9.52 -3.12
N ASP A 197 8.03 8.48 -2.78
CA ASP A 197 7.94 7.22 -3.52
C ASP A 197 6.81 7.22 -4.57
N GLY A 198 6.82 6.24 -5.47
CA GLY A 198 5.77 6.05 -6.48
C GLY A 198 4.47 5.54 -5.87
N SER A 199 3.54 6.45 -5.61
CA SER A 199 2.34 6.26 -4.77
C SER A 199 1.03 6.34 -5.55
N GLY A 200 0.15 5.36 -5.37
CA GLY A 200 -1.21 5.44 -5.88
C GLY A 200 -2.03 6.54 -5.22
N SER A 201 -1.76 6.86 -3.94
CA SER A 201 -2.41 7.99 -3.26
C SER A 201 -2.02 9.33 -3.90
N THR A 202 -0.77 9.47 -4.38
CA THR A 202 -0.35 10.62 -5.20
C THR A 202 -1.12 10.65 -6.53
N ASN A 203 -1.28 9.50 -7.17
CA ASN A 203 -2.06 9.39 -8.40
C ASN A 203 -3.52 9.84 -8.19
N ALA A 204 -4.20 9.35 -7.15
CA ALA A 204 -5.57 9.73 -6.84
C ALA A 204 -5.70 11.25 -6.57
N LEU A 205 -4.80 11.81 -5.74
CA LEU A 205 -4.77 13.24 -5.45
C LEU A 205 -4.56 14.05 -6.73
N SER A 206 -3.57 13.70 -7.54
CA SER A 206 -3.20 14.45 -8.75
C SER A 206 -4.29 14.41 -9.83
N LEU A 207 -5.02 13.29 -9.95
CA LEU A 207 -6.20 13.18 -10.80
C LEU A 207 -7.29 14.18 -10.39
N TRP A 208 -7.61 14.24 -9.09
CA TRP A 208 -8.61 15.18 -8.60
C TRP A 208 -8.16 16.64 -8.75
N LEU A 209 -6.90 16.95 -8.39
CA LEU A 209 -6.37 18.29 -8.55
C LEU A 209 -6.39 18.74 -10.02
N ALA A 210 -5.97 17.88 -10.95
CA ALA A 210 -5.99 18.19 -12.39
C ALA A 210 -7.41 18.31 -12.94
N ALA A 211 -8.38 17.56 -12.40
CA ALA A 211 -9.77 17.62 -12.85
C ALA A 211 -10.43 18.96 -12.54
N PHE A 212 -10.02 19.66 -11.47
CA PHE A 212 -10.69 20.87 -10.95
C PHE A 212 -9.75 22.07 -10.74
N SER A 213 -8.46 21.96 -11.07
CA SER A 213 -7.47 23.05 -11.07
C SER A 213 -6.68 23.09 -12.38
N PRO A 214 -7.00 24.01 -13.31
CA PRO A 214 -6.24 24.18 -14.55
C PRO A 214 -4.75 24.45 -14.31
N ASP A 215 -4.41 25.20 -13.27
CA ASP A 215 -3.01 25.48 -12.88
C ASP A 215 -2.25 24.22 -12.50
N TRP A 216 -2.93 23.27 -11.86
CA TRP A 216 -2.32 21.97 -11.54
C TRP A 216 -2.15 21.12 -12.79
N ALA A 217 -3.18 21.05 -13.64
CA ALA A 217 -3.15 20.28 -14.88
C ALA A 217 -2.05 20.75 -15.84
N GLY A 218 -1.84 22.08 -15.92
CA GLY A 218 -0.80 22.70 -16.75
C GLY A 218 0.60 22.73 -16.10
N GLY A 219 0.72 22.32 -14.84
CA GLY A 219 1.97 22.33 -14.07
C GLY A 219 2.42 20.92 -13.65
N PRO A 220 2.23 20.51 -12.38
CA PRO A 220 2.68 19.21 -11.87
C PRO A 220 2.05 18.01 -12.59
N GLY A 221 0.82 18.16 -13.08
CA GLY A 221 0.12 17.14 -13.85
C GLY A 221 -0.41 15.96 -13.03
N VAL A 222 -0.50 14.79 -13.65
CA VAL A 222 -1.10 13.56 -13.09
C VAL A 222 -0.09 12.42 -13.11
N GLY A 223 -0.06 11.65 -12.03
CA GLY A 223 0.72 10.42 -11.96
C GLY A 223 0.99 9.95 -10.54
N PRO A 224 1.49 8.72 -10.39
CA PRO A 224 1.87 8.17 -9.10
C PRO A 224 3.19 8.77 -8.57
N GLN A 225 3.95 9.44 -9.40
CA GLN A 225 5.18 10.16 -9.06
C GLN A 225 5.21 11.49 -9.82
N LEU A 226 5.44 12.58 -9.09
CA LEU A 226 5.40 13.94 -9.63
C LEU A 226 6.70 14.68 -9.32
N THR A 227 6.99 15.70 -10.15
CA THR A 227 7.95 16.73 -9.79
C THR A 227 7.21 17.79 -8.96
N TRP A 228 7.38 17.74 -7.65
CA TRP A 228 6.71 18.66 -6.74
C TRP A 228 7.35 20.04 -6.78
N PRO A 229 6.56 21.13 -6.79
CA PRO A 229 7.09 22.48 -6.77
C PRO A 229 7.83 22.83 -5.48
N GLY A 230 7.52 22.13 -4.39
CA GLY A 230 8.11 22.31 -3.06
C GLY A 230 7.45 21.37 -2.05
N GLY A 231 7.76 21.58 -0.78
CA GLY A 231 7.24 20.76 0.32
C GLY A 231 8.26 19.75 0.84
N GLN A 232 7.82 18.92 1.78
CA GLN A 232 8.62 17.89 2.42
C GLN A 232 8.24 16.52 1.84
N ALA A 233 9.22 15.78 1.36
CA ALA A 233 9.01 14.41 0.90
C ALA A 233 8.93 13.43 2.09
N ALA A 234 8.04 12.43 1.98
CA ALA A 234 7.90 11.35 2.95
C ALA A 234 7.56 10.03 2.24
N ASP A 235 8.18 8.93 2.65
CA ASP A 235 8.02 7.63 2.00
C ASP A 235 6.94 6.78 2.68
N GLY A 236 6.03 6.24 1.90
CA GLY A 236 4.93 5.41 2.35
C GLY A 236 3.96 6.12 3.30
N SER A 237 2.89 5.44 3.69
CA SER A 237 1.91 5.99 4.64
C SER A 237 2.52 6.23 6.02
N ARG A 238 3.44 5.38 6.46
CA ARG A 238 4.11 5.53 7.76
C ARG A 238 4.95 6.81 7.82
N GLY A 239 5.74 7.09 6.78
CA GLY A 239 6.53 8.32 6.67
C GLY A 239 5.64 9.56 6.63
N MET A 240 4.53 9.51 5.87
CA MET A 240 3.53 10.59 5.83
C MET A 240 2.95 10.89 7.21
N ILE A 241 2.50 9.87 7.95
CA ILE A 241 1.96 10.04 9.32
C ILE A 241 3.02 10.63 10.23
N ALA A 242 4.26 10.11 10.19
CA ALA A 242 5.35 10.62 11.02
C ALA A 242 5.66 12.11 10.74
N ALA A 243 5.74 12.50 9.47
CA ALA A 243 5.98 13.88 9.07
C ALA A 243 4.85 14.82 9.50
N LEU A 244 3.58 14.40 9.27
CA LEU A 244 2.41 15.17 9.64
C LEU A 244 2.29 15.36 11.15
N THR A 245 2.44 14.29 11.93
CA THR A 245 2.29 14.37 13.40
C THR A 245 3.42 15.15 14.08
N ALA A 246 4.63 15.11 13.52
CA ALA A 246 5.79 15.81 14.07
C ALA A 246 5.77 17.32 13.77
N THR A 247 5.00 17.79 12.77
CA THR A 247 5.09 19.17 12.27
C THR A 247 3.77 19.91 12.46
N PRO A 248 3.65 20.81 13.45
CA PRO A 248 2.46 21.67 13.57
C PRO A 248 2.20 22.48 12.30
N GLY A 249 0.96 22.53 11.84
CA GLY A 249 0.57 23.21 10.60
C GLY A 249 0.88 22.41 9.33
N ALA A 250 1.40 21.18 9.42
CA ALA A 250 1.60 20.34 8.26
C ALA A 250 0.27 19.90 7.63
N ILE A 251 0.27 19.76 6.30
CA ILE A 251 -0.81 19.18 5.51
C ILE A 251 -0.25 18.13 4.56
N GLY A 252 -0.96 17.05 4.38
CA GLY A 252 -0.58 15.98 3.46
C GLY A 252 -1.76 15.06 3.16
N TYR A 253 -1.48 13.90 2.59
CA TYR A 253 -2.50 12.94 2.20
C TYR A 253 -2.06 11.52 2.54
N VAL A 254 -2.99 10.75 3.10
CA VAL A 254 -2.74 9.37 3.56
C VAL A 254 -4.05 8.60 3.63
N GLU A 255 -4.00 7.28 3.81
CA GLU A 255 -5.20 6.47 4.01
C GLU A 255 -6.05 7.00 5.18
N ALA A 256 -7.37 7.10 4.95
CA ALA A 256 -8.30 7.81 5.84
C ALA A 256 -8.36 7.22 7.26
N GLY A 257 -8.32 5.90 7.41
CA GLY A 257 -8.30 5.24 8.72
C GLY A 257 -7.01 5.54 9.49
N GLN A 258 -5.86 5.57 8.78
CA GLN A 258 -4.57 5.91 9.39
C GLN A 258 -4.54 7.38 9.85
N ALA A 259 -5.07 8.32 9.04
CA ALA A 259 -5.16 9.73 9.42
C ALA A 259 -5.97 9.91 10.72
N ARG A 260 -7.15 9.26 10.80
CA ARG A 260 -8.01 9.31 12.00
C ARG A 260 -7.34 8.74 13.24
N ARG A 261 -6.68 7.59 13.10
CA ARG A 261 -5.93 6.96 14.23
C ARG A 261 -4.76 7.79 14.71
N ALA A 262 -4.14 8.55 13.82
CA ALA A 262 -3.06 9.47 14.17
C ALA A 262 -3.57 10.78 14.81
N GLY A 263 -4.88 10.96 14.97
CA GLY A 263 -5.47 12.16 15.56
C GLY A 263 -5.34 13.41 14.68
N LEU A 264 -5.10 13.23 13.38
CA LEU A 264 -4.99 14.34 12.44
C LEU A 264 -6.37 14.92 12.09
N THR A 265 -6.43 16.23 11.80
CA THR A 265 -7.63 16.88 11.26
C THR A 265 -7.83 16.42 9.82
N VAL A 266 -8.87 15.62 9.59
CA VAL A 266 -9.26 15.16 8.24
C VAL A 266 -10.17 16.20 7.62
N ALA A 267 -9.79 16.71 6.43
CA ALA A 267 -10.57 17.68 5.70
C ALA A 267 -11.75 17.02 4.94
N ALA A 268 -12.90 17.70 4.94
CA ALA A 268 -13.92 17.47 3.93
C ALA A 268 -13.45 18.05 2.60
N LEU A 269 -13.71 17.35 1.50
CA LEU A 269 -13.30 17.81 0.16
C LEU A 269 -14.53 18.20 -0.67
N ARG A 270 -14.45 19.32 -1.37
CA ARG A 270 -15.48 19.70 -2.35
C ARG A 270 -15.39 18.76 -3.55
N ASN A 271 -16.48 18.04 -3.78
CA ASN A 271 -16.62 17.13 -4.91
C ASN A 271 -17.14 17.85 -6.19
N ALA A 272 -17.36 17.08 -7.26
CA ALA A 272 -17.87 17.57 -8.53
C ALA A 272 -19.25 18.24 -8.43
N ALA A 273 -20.07 17.86 -7.45
CA ALA A 273 -21.36 18.49 -7.14
C ALA A 273 -21.24 19.76 -6.28
N GLY A 274 -20.02 20.18 -5.90
CA GLY A 274 -19.76 21.32 -5.03
C GLY A 274 -20.01 21.06 -3.55
N GLN A 275 -20.32 19.83 -3.15
CA GLN A 275 -20.58 19.45 -1.76
C GLN A 275 -19.28 19.12 -1.02
N ALA A 276 -19.20 19.51 0.27
CA ALA A 276 -18.10 19.14 1.14
C ALA A 276 -18.37 17.74 1.73
N VAL A 277 -17.53 16.77 1.37
CA VAL A 277 -17.72 15.34 1.70
C VAL A 277 -16.52 14.80 2.47
N LEU A 278 -16.77 14.02 3.53
CA LEU A 278 -15.73 13.32 4.29
C LEU A 278 -15.42 11.94 3.69
N PRO A 279 -14.22 11.39 3.94
CA PRO A 279 -13.84 10.04 3.53
C PRO A 279 -14.50 8.98 4.43
N ASP A 280 -15.79 8.77 4.26
CA ASP A 280 -16.60 7.81 5.00
C ASP A 280 -17.25 6.78 4.06
N ALA A 281 -17.87 5.75 4.64
CA ALA A 281 -18.44 4.66 3.85
C ALA A 281 -19.55 5.12 2.86
N PRO A 282 -20.47 6.03 3.21
CA PRO A 282 -21.41 6.60 2.26
C PRO A 282 -20.72 7.30 1.07
N GLY A 283 -19.73 8.15 1.36
CA GLY A 283 -18.98 8.89 0.34
C GLY A 283 -18.24 7.98 -0.63
N LEU A 284 -17.62 6.92 -0.11
CA LEU A 284 -16.92 5.93 -0.93
C LEU A 284 -17.92 5.15 -1.81
N ARG A 285 -19.07 4.70 -1.25
CA ARG A 285 -20.09 3.98 -2.04
C ARG A 285 -20.63 4.84 -3.18
N ALA A 286 -20.90 6.10 -2.92
CA ALA A 286 -21.37 7.04 -3.93
C ALA A 286 -20.35 7.22 -5.06
N ALA A 287 -19.05 7.34 -4.74
CA ALA A 287 -18.00 7.43 -5.75
C ALA A 287 -17.84 6.14 -6.57
N LEU A 288 -17.92 4.97 -5.92
CA LEU A 288 -17.82 3.66 -6.59
C LEU A 288 -18.98 3.39 -7.54
N SER A 289 -20.18 3.93 -7.25
CA SER A 289 -21.36 3.77 -8.11
C SER A 289 -21.24 4.52 -9.44
N ALA A 290 -20.34 5.50 -9.53
CA ALA A 290 -20.07 6.27 -10.75
C ALA A 290 -19.11 5.55 -11.72
N VAL A 291 -18.49 4.42 -11.32
CA VAL A 291 -17.49 3.73 -12.11
C VAL A 291 -18.15 2.71 -13.03
N ASP A 292 -17.87 2.81 -14.32
CA ASP A 292 -18.13 1.68 -15.24
C ASP A 292 -17.00 0.64 -15.08
N TRP A 293 -17.30 -0.42 -14.36
CA TRP A 293 -16.34 -1.49 -14.06
C TRP A 293 -15.99 -2.37 -15.30
N ALA A 294 -16.66 -2.17 -16.42
CA ALA A 294 -16.29 -2.83 -17.66
C ALA A 294 -15.19 -2.07 -18.42
N ALA A 295 -15.16 -0.73 -18.27
CA ALA A 295 -14.17 0.17 -18.88
C ALA A 295 -13.90 1.35 -17.94
N PRO A 296 -13.19 1.13 -16.81
CA PRO A 296 -13.05 2.15 -15.78
C PRO A 296 -12.14 3.29 -16.26
N ALA A 297 -12.70 4.51 -16.34
CA ALA A 297 -11.89 5.69 -16.58
C ALA A 297 -11.03 6.01 -15.34
N PRO A 298 -9.75 6.41 -15.50
CA PRO A 298 -8.84 6.67 -14.38
C PRO A 298 -9.34 7.72 -13.38
N ASP A 299 -10.10 8.71 -13.83
CA ASP A 299 -10.63 9.82 -13.04
C ASP A 299 -12.12 9.71 -12.69
N ALA A 300 -12.75 8.56 -12.97
CA ALA A 300 -14.19 8.35 -12.77
C ALA A 300 -14.64 8.67 -11.33
N MET A 301 -13.90 8.22 -10.32
CA MET A 301 -14.22 8.49 -8.92
C MET A 301 -14.00 9.95 -8.54
N ALA A 302 -12.94 10.59 -9.05
CA ALA A 302 -12.64 11.99 -8.81
C ALA A 302 -13.72 12.92 -9.38
N ARG A 303 -14.33 12.54 -10.50
CA ARG A 303 -15.39 13.28 -11.21
C ARG A 303 -16.81 12.81 -10.90
N ALA A 304 -16.98 11.89 -9.94
CA ALA A 304 -18.31 11.38 -9.58
C ALA A 304 -19.26 12.54 -9.22
N ALA A 305 -20.38 12.62 -9.95
CA ALA A 305 -21.32 13.76 -9.83
C ALA A 305 -22.35 13.57 -8.69
N ALA A 306 -22.37 12.41 -8.02
CA ALA A 306 -23.25 12.20 -6.88
C ALA A 306 -22.90 13.17 -5.72
N PRO A 307 -23.89 13.81 -5.09
CA PRO A 307 -23.65 14.82 -4.04
C PRO A 307 -22.80 14.30 -2.87
N GLU A 308 -22.90 13.02 -2.54
CA GLU A 308 -22.17 12.38 -1.44
C GLU A 308 -20.83 11.80 -1.86
N ALA A 309 -20.49 11.78 -3.15
CA ALA A 309 -19.30 11.11 -3.66
C ALA A 309 -18.01 11.74 -3.10
N TYR A 310 -17.18 10.93 -2.44
CA TYR A 310 -15.88 11.38 -1.97
C TYR A 310 -14.84 11.31 -3.10
N PRO A 311 -14.20 12.43 -3.48
CA PRO A 311 -13.44 12.50 -4.73
C PRO A 311 -12.10 11.75 -4.70
N LEU A 312 -11.51 11.51 -3.52
CA LEU A 312 -10.28 10.74 -3.38
C LEU A 312 -10.55 9.27 -2.96
N THR A 313 -11.67 8.72 -3.43
CA THR A 313 -11.92 7.28 -3.39
C THR A 313 -11.01 6.59 -4.41
N THR A 314 -10.43 5.45 -4.05
CA THR A 314 -9.55 4.70 -4.94
C THR A 314 -9.84 3.21 -4.89
N ALA A 315 -9.70 2.54 -6.04
CA ALA A 315 -9.79 1.09 -6.11
C ALA A 315 -8.40 0.46 -5.88
N ILE A 316 -8.35 -0.47 -4.95
CA ILE A 316 -7.18 -1.28 -4.66
C ILE A 316 -7.21 -2.48 -5.60
N HIS A 317 -6.14 -2.63 -6.38
CA HIS A 317 -5.96 -3.74 -7.31
C HIS A 317 -4.82 -4.64 -6.84
N ALA A 318 -5.02 -5.95 -6.94
CA ALA A 318 -3.92 -6.88 -6.94
C ALA A 318 -3.45 -7.13 -8.38
N PHE A 319 -2.16 -7.32 -8.52
CA PHE A 319 -1.52 -7.70 -9.76
C PHE A 319 -0.79 -9.01 -9.55
N VAL A 320 -0.99 -9.94 -10.47
CA VAL A 320 -0.24 -11.20 -10.56
C VAL A 320 0.34 -11.34 -11.95
N ARG A 321 1.35 -12.18 -12.11
CA ARG A 321 1.94 -12.40 -13.43
C ARG A 321 0.98 -13.18 -14.33
N ALA A 322 0.88 -12.76 -15.60
CA ALA A 322 0.06 -13.42 -16.61
C ALA A 322 0.82 -14.55 -17.34
N ASP A 323 2.16 -14.48 -17.32
CA ASP A 323 3.06 -15.38 -18.04
C ASP A 323 3.50 -16.61 -17.23
N ARG A 324 3.03 -16.73 -15.99
CA ARG A 324 3.28 -17.88 -15.11
C ARG A 324 2.10 -18.11 -14.16
N ASP A 325 2.06 -19.30 -13.56
CA ASP A 325 1.07 -19.62 -12.54
C ASP A 325 1.32 -18.83 -11.26
N THR A 326 0.23 -18.34 -10.66
CA THR A 326 0.26 -17.75 -9.32
C THR A 326 0.45 -18.87 -8.30
N PRO A 327 1.41 -18.77 -7.36
CA PRO A 327 1.59 -19.76 -6.30
C PRO A 327 0.30 -20.07 -5.55
N ALA A 328 0.11 -21.33 -5.15
CA ALA A 328 -1.16 -21.82 -4.61
C ALA A 328 -1.62 -21.03 -3.37
N ASP A 329 -0.71 -20.74 -2.44
CA ASP A 329 -1.03 -19.99 -1.22
C ASP A 329 -1.33 -18.52 -1.52
N THR A 330 -0.64 -17.91 -2.47
CA THR A 330 -0.96 -16.55 -2.95
C THR A 330 -2.34 -16.50 -3.58
N ARG A 331 -2.67 -17.47 -4.45
CA ARG A 331 -4.00 -17.58 -5.04
C ARG A 331 -5.08 -17.74 -3.97
N ALA A 332 -4.87 -18.65 -3.01
CA ALA A 332 -5.82 -18.91 -1.92
C ALA A 332 -6.03 -17.68 -1.02
N LEU A 333 -4.97 -16.89 -0.76
CA LEU A 333 -5.09 -15.62 -0.03
C LEU A 333 -5.93 -14.61 -0.83
N LEU A 334 -5.65 -14.42 -2.12
CA LEU A 334 -6.38 -13.47 -2.96
C LEU A 334 -7.85 -13.87 -3.13
N ASP A 335 -8.14 -15.17 -3.33
CA ASP A 335 -9.50 -15.72 -3.34
C ASP A 335 -10.22 -15.43 -2.02
N PHE A 336 -9.53 -15.65 -0.88
CA PHE A 336 -10.09 -15.35 0.44
C PHE A 336 -10.43 -13.86 0.60
N VAL A 337 -9.57 -12.96 0.15
CA VAL A 337 -9.84 -11.51 0.18
C VAL A 337 -11.08 -11.16 -0.64
N ILE A 338 -11.20 -11.71 -1.85
CA ILE A 338 -12.33 -11.45 -2.75
C ILE A 338 -13.65 -11.99 -2.18
N ASP A 339 -13.63 -13.18 -1.56
CA ASP A 339 -14.83 -13.89 -1.15
C ASP A 339 -15.25 -13.58 0.28
N ARG A 340 -14.30 -13.31 1.18
CA ARG A 340 -14.52 -13.20 2.63
C ARG A 340 -13.93 -11.96 3.26
N GLY A 341 -13.16 -11.17 2.52
CA GLY A 341 -12.47 -9.99 3.03
C GLY A 341 -13.36 -8.78 3.37
N ALA A 342 -14.67 -8.82 3.02
CA ALA A 342 -15.58 -7.69 3.17
C ALA A 342 -15.65 -7.15 4.62
N ALA A 343 -15.85 -8.03 5.61
CA ALA A 343 -15.96 -7.63 7.02
C ALA A 343 -14.63 -7.06 7.55
N ALA A 344 -13.50 -7.66 7.16
CA ALA A 344 -12.17 -7.14 7.49
C ALA A 344 -11.96 -5.75 6.87
N ALA A 345 -12.31 -5.58 5.60
CA ALA A 345 -12.22 -4.30 4.90
C ALA A 345 -13.05 -3.22 5.61
N GLU A 346 -14.32 -3.47 5.88
CA GLU A 346 -15.22 -2.50 6.51
C GLU A 346 -14.76 -2.12 7.93
N SER A 347 -14.24 -3.06 8.72
CA SER A 347 -13.70 -2.78 10.06
C SER A 347 -12.52 -1.81 10.05
N LEU A 348 -11.82 -1.71 8.93
CA LEU A 348 -10.67 -0.86 8.72
C LEU A 348 -11.00 0.45 7.97
N GLY A 349 -12.25 0.61 7.51
CA GLY A 349 -12.70 1.77 6.74
C GLY A 349 -12.51 1.64 5.23
N TYR A 350 -12.20 0.43 4.73
CA TYR A 350 -12.28 0.11 3.30
C TYR A 350 -13.68 -0.41 2.97
N LEU A 351 -13.98 -0.49 1.69
CA LEU A 351 -15.23 -1.10 1.22
C LEU A 351 -14.96 -2.27 0.28
N PRO A 352 -15.79 -3.32 0.34
CA PRO A 352 -15.78 -4.32 -0.71
C PRO A 352 -16.23 -3.68 -2.03
N LEU A 353 -15.72 -4.19 -3.13
CA LEU A 353 -16.15 -3.75 -4.46
C LEU A 353 -17.54 -4.30 -4.81
N PRO A 354 -18.27 -3.64 -5.74
CA PRO A 354 -19.52 -4.17 -6.25
C PRO A 354 -19.36 -5.59 -6.81
N ALA A 355 -20.41 -6.42 -6.71
CA ALA A 355 -20.39 -7.83 -7.06
C ALA A 355 -19.89 -8.10 -8.49
N LYS A 356 -20.17 -7.20 -9.45
CA LYS A 356 -19.68 -7.28 -10.84
C LYS A 356 -18.14 -7.24 -10.88
N ALA A 357 -17.51 -6.32 -10.15
CA ALA A 357 -16.05 -6.19 -10.09
C ALA A 357 -15.40 -7.41 -9.40
N SER A 358 -15.98 -7.88 -8.28
CA SER A 358 -15.53 -9.09 -7.60
C SER A 358 -15.66 -10.34 -8.47
N GLY A 359 -16.72 -10.45 -9.28
CA GLY A 359 -16.90 -11.52 -10.26
C GLY A 359 -15.80 -11.54 -11.30
N THR A 360 -15.46 -10.37 -11.86
CA THR A 360 -14.34 -10.21 -12.80
C THR A 360 -13.00 -10.61 -12.16
N ALA A 361 -12.75 -10.20 -10.92
CA ALA A 361 -11.52 -10.56 -10.19
C ALA A 361 -11.35 -12.10 -10.08
N ARG A 362 -12.42 -12.83 -9.71
CA ARG A 362 -12.39 -14.31 -9.64
C ARG A 362 -12.07 -14.96 -10.97
N GLN A 363 -12.70 -14.49 -12.05
CA GLN A 363 -12.44 -15.02 -13.40
C GLN A 363 -10.97 -14.84 -13.80
N LEU A 364 -10.43 -13.66 -13.60
CA LEU A 364 -9.04 -13.33 -13.90
C LEU A 364 -8.04 -14.12 -13.05
N LEU A 365 -8.31 -14.31 -11.76
CA LEU A 365 -7.46 -15.09 -10.86
C LEU A 365 -7.48 -16.58 -11.21
N SER A 366 -8.62 -17.13 -11.68
CA SER A 366 -8.72 -18.52 -12.11
C SER A 366 -8.05 -18.81 -13.45
N GLY A 367 -7.52 -17.81 -14.15
CA GLY A 367 -6.93 -17.94 -15.48
C GLY A 367 -7.96 -18.18 -16.61
N LYS A 368 -9.24 -18.09 -16.30
CA LYS A 368 -10.31 -18.15 -17.31
C LYS A 368 -10.42 -16.77 -17.94
N THR A 369 -9.70 -16.55 -19.03
CA THR A 369 -9.96 -15.41 -19.91
C THR A 369 -11.35 -15.54 -20.46
N THR A 370 -12.22 -14.56 -20.23
CA THR A 370 -13.42 -14.40 -21.07
C THR A 370 -12.94 -14.19 -22.50
N PRO A 371 -13.40 -14.96 -23.48
CA PRO A 371 -13.19 -14.58 -24.86
C PRO A 371 -13.80 -13.19 -25.05
N ASN A 372 -13.04 -12.26 -25.63
CA ASN A 372 -13.56 -10.98 -26.06
C ASN A 372 -14.81 -11.22 -26.91
N SER A 373 -15.98 -10.83 -26.40
CA SER A 373 -17.19 -10.67 -27.17
C SER A 373 -17.32 -9.23 -27.63
#